data_f97bf47c2a67f00dbef796ce4ed3e956
#
_entry.id   f97bf47c2a67f00dbef796ce4ed3e956
#
_cell.length_a   1.000
_cell.length_b   1.000
_cell.length_c   1.000
_cell.angle_alpha   90.00
_cell.angle_beta   90.00
_cell.angle_gamma   90.00
#
_symmetry.space_group_name_H-M   'P 1'
#
loop_
_entity.id
_entity.type
_entity.pdbx_description
1 polymer ?
#
loop_
_entity_poly.entity_id
_entity_poly.type
_entity_poly.pdbx_seq_one_letter_code
_entity_poly.pdbx_strand_id
1 'polypeptide(L)'
;MRDDVVGSEEPRLFPAPLRELTPETSLGFECCDFLENICGWSLLPWQRWLYIHALELLPGGNRYRFQTLVILVARQNGKTKWLIGLALWRLFMDGAIGVTSTAHTLEYAENTLAEGVDEIEAVPALRRELRQYMRTNGKRKVFLNPVKPGSSVKEEREERVWDVQSANRGGGRSLTRDLVIIDELRQHQSFEAYDAITPATTARPRGQIVCTSNAGDKYSVVLRQLRKQGIDAINTNDRESSLALFEWSVPDAADPSDESLWGLANPSLGHTIELRTLRGSFSSSTVEGFKTEHLCQWVEAVEHGVFPEGAWERSLDDGCEPAPGARVAVGCDMSYDRSKLYVAVAYETEDGKIGVEVVAQRAGSRWLPQWLLSPERGWFPGQIALQGRGAPVSVVADDLQECGIDVVPWQSSELSKGFSLFYDLVAAGEVKHRSQPVLDAAASVARVKPVGDAWVWDRKNTPVDVAPLVAANAAVWLLSRPKPEVFISAYEDSGVVMC
;
A
#
# COMPACT_ATOMS: atom_id res chain seq x y z
N MET A 1 17.90 27.12 -26.12
CA MET A 1 17.53 25.81 -25.56
C MET A 1 16.08 25.57 -25.96
N ARG A 2 15.76 24.43 -26.55
CA ARG A 2 14.43 24.18 -27.12
C ARG A 2 13.39 24.09 -25.99
N ASP A 3 12.49 25.07 -25.93
CA ASP A 3 11.31 25.08 -25.05
C ASP A 3 10.14 24.27 -25.65
N ASP A 4 10.45 23.32 -26.53
CA ASP A 4 9.48 22.63 -27.39
C ASP A 4 9.11 21.21 -26.91
N VAL A 5 9.37 20.88 -25.63
CA VAL A 5 8.93 19.58 -25.09
C VAL A 5 7.44 19.66 -24.78
N VAL A 6 6.65 18.92 -25.55
CA VAL A 6 5.18 18.83 -25.40
C VAL A 6 4.81 17.46 -24.86
N GLY A 7 3.72 17.39 -24.09
CA GLY A 7 3.20 16.16 -23.54
C GLY A 7 2.74 15.19 -24.62
N SER A 8 2.97 13.88 -24.40
CA SER A 8 2.51 12.83 -25.32
C SER A 8 1.00 12.64 -25.20
N GLU A 9 0.29 12.75 -26.30
CA GLU A 9 -1.15 12.46 -26.36
C GLU A 9 -1.42 10.97 -26.05
N GLU A 10 -0.60 10.09 -26.63
CA GLU A 10 -0.71 8.64 -26.46
C GLU A 10 0.15 8.16 -25.29
N PRO A 11 -0.33 7.19 -24.50
CA PRO A 11 0.48 6.57 -23.43
C PRO A 11 1.60 5.71 -24.02
N ARG A 12 2.65 5.50 -23.26
CA ARG A 12 3.76 4.61 -23.64
C ARG A 12 3.32 3.14 -23.71
N LEU A 13 2.40 2.73 -22.85
CA LEU A 13 1.87 1.37 -22.80
C LEU A 13 0.35 1.41 -22.86
N PHE A 14 -0.20 0.72 -23.84
CA PHE A 14 -1.65 0.56 -23.99
C PHE A 14 -1.99 -0.64 -24.88
N PRO A 15 -3.16 -1.29 -24.70
CA PRO A 15 -3.60 -2.36 -25.56
C PRO A 15 -4.06 -1.82 -26.91
N ALA A 16 -3.61 -2.45 -27.99
CA ALA A 16 -4.07 -2.09 -29.33
C ALA A 16 -5.60 -2.29 -29.46
N PRO A 17 -6.34 -1.36 -30.10
CA PRO A 17 -7.76 -1.52 -30.35
C PRO A 17 -8.09 -2.81 -31.12
N LEU A 18 -9.27 -3.38 -30.88
CA LEU A 18 -9.74 -4.56 -31.64
C LEU A 18 -9.97 -4.24 -33.13
N ARG A 19 -10.34 -3.01 -33.41
CA ARG A 19 -10.64 -2.47 -34.74
C ARG A 19 -10.49 -0.96 -34.72
N GLU A 20 -10.65 -0.32 -35.85
CA GLU A 20 -10.69 1.14 -35.92
C GLU A 20 -11.74 1.71 -34.97
N LEU A 21 -11.33 2.70 -34.19
CA LEU A 21 -12.21 3.38 -33.22
C LEU A 21 -12.98 4.48 -33.96
N THR A 22 -14.28 4.28 -34.01
CA THR A 22 -15.27 5.19 -34.58
C THR A 22 -16.40 5.41 -33.58
N PRO A 23 -17.33 6.35 -33.80
CA PRO A 23 -18.50 6.52 -32.93
C PRO A 23 -19.34 5.24 -32.73
N GLU A 24 -19.28 4.28 -33.67
CA GLU A 24 -20.00 3.01 -33.60
C GLU A 24 -19.22 1.96 -32.79
N THR A 25 -17.91 2.11 -32.65
CA THR A 25 -17.03 1.13 -32.00
C THR A 25 -16.49 1.58 -30.64
N SER A 26 -16.67 2.86 -30.32
CA SER A 26 -16.33 3.42 -29.01
C SER A 26 -17.32 4.50 -28.58
N LEU A 27 -17.85 4.37 -27.37
CA LEU A 27 -18.68 5.41 -26.74
C LEU A 27 -17.85 6.61 -26.23
N GLY A 28 -16.54 6.56 -26.35
CA GLY A 28 -15.65 7.67 -25.99
C GLY A 28 -15.88 8.93 -26.82
N PHE A 29 -16.31 8.80 -28.06
CA PHE A 29 -16.69 9.94 -28.90
C PHE A 29 -17.91 10.68 -28.33
N GLU A 30 -18.97 9.94 -27.96
CA GLU A 30 -20.15 10.49 -27.32
C GLU A 30 -19.82 11.12 -25.95
N CYS A 31 -18.95 10.48 -25.17
CA CYS A 31 -18.45 11.03 -23.91
C CYS A 31 -17.76 12.38 -24.11
N CYS A 32 -16.87 12.48 -25.11
CA CYS A 32 -16.19 13.72 -25.44
C CYS A 32 -17.19 14.80 -25.88
N ASP A 33 -18.12 14.47 -26.77
CA ASP A 33 -19.16 15.41 -27.23
C ASP A 33 -20.04 15.93 -26.08
N PHE A 34 -20.41 15.06 -25.14
CA PHE A 34 -21.14 15.46 -23.94
C PHE A 34 -20.33 16.45 -23.09
N LEU A 35 -19.08 16.14 -22.84
CA LEU A 35 -18.23 16.99 -21.98
C LEU A 35 -17.92 18.34 -22.65
N GLU A 36 -17.65 18.34 -23.96
CA GLU A 36 -17.31 19.57 -24.68
C GLU A 36 -18.54 20.43 -24.98
N ASN A 37 -19.66 19.83 -25.44
CA ASN A 37 -20.80 20.56 -25.94
C ASN A 37 -21.90 20.82 -24.89
N ILE A 38 -22.03 19.94 -23.89
CA ILE A 38 -23.03 20.07 -22.81
C ILE A 38 -22.41 20.66 -21.55
N CYS A 39 -21.24 20.11 -21.13
CA CYS A 39 -20.56 20.59 -19.93
C CYS A 39 -19.68 21.82 -20.20
N GLY A 40 -19.35 22.12 -21.48
CA GLY A 40 -18.54 23.28 -21.85
C GLY A 40 -17.05 23.11 -21.49
N TRP A 41 -16.57 21.87 -21.39
CA TRP A 41 -15.18 21.60 -21.07
C TRP A 41 -14.26 21.74 -22.29
N SER A 42 -13.02 22.14 -22.04
CA SER A 42 -11.94 22.02 -23.03
C SER A 42 -11.11 20.79 -22.68
N LEU A 43 -11.36 19.68 -23.35
CA LEU A 43 -10.61 18.45 -23.12
C LEU A 43 -9.18 18.60 -23.62
N LEU A 44 -8.21 18.13 -22.82
CA LEU A 44 -6.84 17.98 -23.28
C LEU A 44 -6.75 16.82 -24.29
N PRO A 45 -5.82 16.86 -25.27
CA PRO A 45 -5.71 15.82 -26.29
C PRO A 45 -5.64 14.39 -25.71
N TRP A 46 -4.81 14.18 -24.68
CA TRP A 46 -4.68 12.89 -24.02
C TRP A 46 -5.96 12.42 -23.32
N GLN A 47 -6.75 13.35 -22.74
CA GLN A 47 -8.02 13.02 -22.09
C GLN A 47 -9.04 12.55 -23.10
N ARG A 48 -9.11 13.22 -24.24
CA ARG A 48 -9.96 12.84 -25.37
C ARG A 48 -9.54 11.47 -25.91
N TRP A 49 -8.25 11.29 -26.16
CA TRP A 49 -7.68 10.03 -26.60
C TRP A 49 -8.05 8.88 -25.62
N LEU A 50 -7.89 9.12 -24.31
CA LEU A 50 -8.17 8.11 -23.29
C LEU A 50 -9.65 7.74 -23.22
N TYR A 51 -10.61 8.70 -23.31
CA TYR A 51 -12.03 8.37 -23.37
C TYR A 51 -12.33 7.45 -24.55
N ILE A 52 -11.80 7.77 -25.74
CA ILE A 52 -12.04 7.01 -26.97
C ILE A 52 -11.54 5.57 -26.83
N HIS A 53 -10.36 5.36 -26.24
CA HIS A 53 -9.78 4.02 -26.11
C HIS A 53 -10.35 3.23 -24.91
N ALA A 54 -10.61 3.89 -23.79
CA ALA A 54 -11.14 3.26 -22.58
C ALA A 54 -12.60 2.75 -22.73
N LEU A 55 -13.36 3.39 -23.62
CA LEU A 55 -14.79 3.08 -23.86
C LEU A 55 -15.01 2.31 -25.16
N GLU A 56 -13.98 1.60 -25.64
CA GLU A 56 -14.09 0.66 -26.77
C GLU A 56 -15.15 -0.41 -26.49
N LEU A 57 -15.97 -0.70 -27.49
CA LEU A 57 -17.02 -1.72 -27.43
C LEU A 57 -16.57 -3.05 -28.03
N LEU A 58 -16.96 -4.15 -27.41
CA LEU A 58 -16.86 -5.47 -28.02
C LEU A 58 -17.69 -5.55 -29.33
N PRO A 59 -17.33 -6.44 -30.26
CA PRO A 59 -18.17 -6.76 -31.40
C PRO A 59 -19.60 -7.11 -30.93
N GLY A 60 -20.62 -6.46 -31.51
CA GLY A 60 -22.02 -6.57 -31.03
C GLY A 60 -22.52 -5.36 -30.25
N GLY A 61 -21.64 -4.44 -29.84
CA GLY A 61 -21.98 -3.07 -29.43
C GLY A 61 -22.59 -2.87 -28.04
N ASN A 62 -22.81 -3.94 -27.25
CA ASN A 62 -23.55 -3.82 -25.99
C ASN A 62 -22.69 -3.85 -24.72
N ARG A 63 -21.40 -4.13 -24.82
CA ARG A 63 -20.49 -4.26 -23.68
C ARG A 63 -19.18 -3.56 -23.95
N TYR A 64 -18.62 -2.95 -22.92
CA TYR A 64 -17.24 -2.47 -22.99
C TYR A 64 -16.29 -3.64 -23.14
N ARG A 65 -15.24 -3.43 -23.95
CA ARG A 65 -14.13 -4.37 -24.04
C ARG A 65 -13.46 -4.56 -22.69
N PHE A 66 -13.19 -3.44 -21.99
CA PHE A 66 -12.46 -3.44 -20.74
C PHE A 66 -13.41 -3.27 -19.55
N GLN A 67 -13.39 -4.26 -18.65
CA GLN A 67 -14.08 -4.20 -17.36
C GLN A 67 -13.23 -3.56 -16.28
N THR A 68 -11.90 -3.64 -16.41
CA THR A 68 -10.95 -3.00 -15.50
C THR A 68 -10.00 -2.11 -16.29
N LEU A 69 -9.95 -0.84 -15.91
CA LEU A 69 -9.04 0.15 -16.46
C LEU A 69 -8.00 0.52 -15.41
N VAL A 70 -6.72 0.44 -15.75
CA VAL A 70 -5.60 0.90 -14.91
C VAL A 70 -4.93 2.05 -15.64
N ILE A 71 -5.01 3.24 -15.09
CA ILE A 71 -4.52 4.47 -15.70
C ILE A 71 -3.40 5.04 -14.86
N LEU A 72 -2.19 5.02 -15.40
CA LEU A 72 -1.00 5.57 -14.77
C LEU A 72 -0.53 6.81 -15.51
N VAL A 73 -0.48 7.92 -14.81
CA VAL A 73 0.02 9.19 -15.33
C VAL A 73 0.54 10.05 -14.17
N ALA A 74 1.55 10.86 -14.38
CA ALA A 74 2.17 11.70 -13.38
C ALA A 74 1.16 12.62 -12.67
N ARG A 75 1.51 13.15 -11.51
CA ARG A 75 0.66 14.09 -10.77
C ARG A 75 0.35 15.35 -11.58
N GLN A 76 -0.74 16.01 -11.24
CA GLN A 76 -1.19 17.30 -11.80
C GLN A 76 -1.52 17.27 -13.31
N ASN A 77 -1.64 16.07 -13.91
CA ASN A 77 -2.03 15.92 -15.32
C ASN A 77 -3.54 15.92 -15.56
N GLY A 78 -4.40 16.09 -14.53
CA GLY A 78 -5.86 16.16 -14.72
C GLY A 78 -6.59 14.82 -14.63
N LYS A 79 -6.03 13.80 -13.92
CA LYS A 79 -6.68 12.50 -13.66
C LYS A 79 -8.08 12.64 -13.05
N THR A 80 -8.17 13.42 -11.98
CA THR A 80 -9.44 13.61 -11.24
C THR A 80 -10.51 14.22 -12.14
N LYS A 81 -10.15 15.21 -12.97
CA LYS A 81 -11.08 15.80 -13.93
C LYS A 81 -11.59 14.78 -14.93
N TRP A 82 -10.71 13.90 -15.44
CA TRP A 82 -11.08 12.80 -16.34
C TRP A 82 -12.06 11.82 -15.65
N LEU A 83 -11.81 11.43 -14.38
CA LEU A 83 -12.70 10.56 -13.60
C LEU A 83 -14.08 11.19 -13.40
N ILE A 84 -14.13 12.47 -13.06
CA ILE A 84 -15.38 13.22 -12.90
C ILE A 84 -16.17 13.23 -14.22
N GLY A 85 -15.50 13.54 -15.33
CA GLY A 85 -16.13 13.55 -16.64
C GLY A 85 -16.73 12.20 -17.01
N LEU A 86 -15.98 11.10 -16.77
CA LEU A 86 -16.48 9.75 -16.95
C LEU A 86 -17.73 9.49 -16.10
N ALA A 87 -17.69 9.82 -14.81
CA ALA A 87 -18.83 9.62 -13.91
C ALA A 87 -20.07 10.40 -14.33
N LEU A 88 -19.89 11.65 -14.74
CA LEU A 88 -20.97 12.48 -15.26
C LEU A 88 -21.59 11.87 -16.53
N TRP A 89 -20.76 11.57 -17.52
CA TRP A 89 -21.26 10.98 -18.77
C TRP A 89 -21.98 9.64 -18.51
N ARG A 90 -21.42 8.76 -17.67
CA ARG A 90 -22.03 7.49 -17.28
C ARG A 90 -23.43 7.70 -16.68
N LEU A 91 -23.59 8.67 -15.77
CA LEU A 91 -24.84 8.95 -15.07
C LEU A 91 -25.88 9.66 -15.95
N PHE A 92 -25.46 10.57 -16.83
CA PHE A 92 -26.38 11.42 -17.56
C PHE A 92 -26.69 10.90 -18.98
N MET A 93 -25.77 10.18 -19.61
CA MET A 93 -25.89 9.74 -21.02
C MET A 93 -25.89 8.21 -21.18
N ASP A 94 -24.97 7.48 -20.55
CA ASP A 94 -24.80 6.03 -20.75
C ASP A 94 -25.84 5.18 -19.98
N GLY A 95 -26.70 5.81 -19.16
CA GLY A 95 -27.77 5.12 -18.42
C GLY A 95 -27.32 4.39 -17.16
N ALA A 96 -26.12 4.69 -16.63
CA ALA A 96 -25.70 4.18 -15.34
C ALA A 96 -26.59 4.65 -14.21
N ILE A 97 -26.94 3.74 -13.30
CA ILE A 97 -27.74 4.05 -12.11
C ILE A 97 -26.89 4.15 -10.83
N GLY A 98 -25.68 3.61 -10.85
CA GLY A 98 -24.80 3.64 -9.68
C GLY A 98 -23.35 3.86 -10.02
N VAL A 99 -22.77 4.93 -9.44
CA VAL A 99 -21.34 5.22 -9.43
C VAL A 99 -20.86 5.23 -7.98
N THR A 100 -19.73 4.61 -7.71
CA THR A 100 -19.08 4.65 -6.40
C THR A 100 -17.64 5.10 -6.55
N SER A 101 -17.25 6.13 -5.80
CA SER A 101 -15.85 6.56 -5.69
C SER A 101 -15.25 6.07 -4.38
N THR A 102 -14.04 5.54 -4.46
CA THR A 102 -13.21 5.20 -3.30
C THR A 102 -11.76 5.65 -3.53
N ALA A 103 -11.05 5.91 -2.46
CA ALA A 103 -9.64 6.23 -2.46
C ALA A 103 -9.01 5.72 -1.17
N HIS A 104 -7.69 5.84 -1.05
CA HIS A 104 -6.97 5.47 0.18
C HIS A 104 -7.55 6.15 1.43
N THR A 105 -7.89 7.42 1.34
CA THR A 105 -8.63 8.14 2.38
C THR A 105 -10.02 8.52 1.89
N LEU A 106 -10.98 8.47 2.79
CA LEU A 106 -12.35 8.86 2.47
C LEU A 106 -12.45 10.31 2.00
N GLU A 107 -11.62 11.20 2.55
CA GLU A 107 -11.55 12.62 2.21
C GLU A 107 -11.23 12.86 0.72
N TYR A 108 -10.26 12.11 0.14
CA TYR A 108 -9.96 12.21 -1.29
C TYR A 108 -11.16 11.83 -2.16
N ALA A 109 -11.84 10.73 -1.83
CA ALA A 109 -13.02 10.31 -2.57
C ALA A 109 -14.18 11.31 -2.40
N GLU A 110 -14.32 11.90 -1.21
CA GLU A 110 -15.32 12.94 -0.93
C GLU A 110 -15.04 14.24 -1.70
N ASN A 111 -13.78 14.61 -1.88
CA ASN A 111 -13.39 15.78 -2.67
C ASN A 111 -13.71 15.58 -4.15
N THR A 112 -13.40 14.40 -4.71
CA THR A 112 -13.76 14.06 -6.10
C THR A 112 -15.26 14.14 -6.33
N LEU A 113 -16.07 13.64 -5.40
CA LEU A 113 -17.53 13.76 -5.47
C LEU A 113 -18.00 15.22 -5.38
N ALA A 114 -17.39 16.02 -4.49
CA ALA A 114 -17.76 17.43 -4.32
C ALA A 114 -17.47 18.24 -5.58
N GLU A 115 -16.29 18.05 -6.20
CA GLU A 115 -15.97 18.67 -7.49
C GLU A 115 -16.97 18.23 -8.58
N GLY A 116 -17.37 16.95 -8.60
CA GLY A 116 -18.41 16.47 -9.51
C GLY A 116 -19.77 17.14 -9.29
N VAL A 117 -20.13 17.44 -8.05
CA VAL A 117 -21.37 18.20 -7.73
C VAL A 117 -21.27 19.63 -8.23
N ASP A 118 -20.14 20.29 -8.04
CA ASP A 118 -19.93 21.65 -8.53
C ASP A 118 -20.10 21.73 -10.06
N GLU A 119 -19.62 20.72 -10.80
CA GLU A 119 -19.83 20.59 -12.24
C GLU A 119 -21.32 20.39 -12.59
N ILE A 120 -22.05 19.53 -11.83
CA ILE A 120 -23.50 19.33 -12.03
C ILE A 120 -24.24 20.63 -11.79
N GLU A 121 -23.91 21.40 -10.74
CA GLU A 121 -24.57 22.66 -10.40
C GLU A 121 -24.25 23.77 -11.42
N ALA A 122 -23.04 23.77 -12.00
CA ALA A 122 -22.63 24.74 -13.01
C ALA A 122 -23.37 24.60 -14.35
N VAL A 123 -23.81 23.39 -14.71
CA VAL A 123 -24.46 23.10 -16.00
C VAL A 123 -26.00 23.07 -15.81
N PRO A 124 -26.77 24.02 -16.37
CA PRO A 124 -28.23 24.09 -16.14
C PRO A 124 -29.01 22.82 -16.52
N ALA A 125 -28.55 22.10 -17.54
CA ALA A 125 -29.16 20.85 -17.97
C ALA A 125 -28.97 19.74 -16.92
N LEU A 126 -27.76 19.61 -16.35
CA LEU A 126 -27.44 18.60 -15.34
C LEU A 126 -28.06 18.97 -13.98
N ARG A 127 -28.04 20.25 -13.63
CA ARG A 127 -28.64 20.76 -12.38
C ARG A 127 -30.12 20.43 -12.23
N ARG A 128 -30.87 20.40 -13.33
CA ARG A 128 -32.31 20.03 -13.31
C ARG A 128 -32.53 18.57 -12.89
N GLU A 129 -31.53 17.74 -13.10
CA GLU A 129 -31.55 16.32 -12.73
C GLU A 129 -31.06 16.09 -11.29
N LEU A 130 -30.44 17.07 -10.65
CA LEU A 130 -29.97 16.99 -9.27
C LEU A 130 -31.16 17.05 -8.31
N ARG A 131 -31.42 15.92 -7.61
CA ARG A 131 -32.52 15.84 -6.64
C ARG A 131 -32.06 16.18 -5.22
N GLN A 132 -30.91 15.64 -4.81
CA GLN A 132 -30.39 15.83 -3.46
C GLN A 132 -28.87 15.61 -3.41
N TYR A 133 -28.19 16.42 -2.63
CA TYR A 133 -26.81 16.20 -2.22
C TYR A 133 -26.72 16.07 -0.70
N MET A 134 -26.37 14.87 -0.21
CA MET A 134 -26.10 14.60 1.19
C MET A 134 -24.66 14.96 1.51
N ARG A 135 -24.42 15.89 2.47
CA ARG A 135 -23.10 16.39 2.86
C ARG A 135 -22.62 15.84 4.22
N THR A 136 -23.21 14.77 4.71
CA THR A 136 -22.81 14.18 5.99
C THR A 136 -21.45 13.49 5.86
N ASN A 137 -20.49 13.87 6.71
CA ASN A 137 -19.15 13.27 6.70
C ASN A 137 -19.23 11.74 6.77
N GLY A 138 -18.49 11.08 5.90
CA GLY A 138 -18.46 9.62 5.77
C GLY A 138 -19.66 9.00 5.03
N LYS A 139 -20.61 9.83 4.56
CA LYS A 139 -21.83 9.37 3.84
C LYS A 139 -22.24 10.34 2.75
N ARG A 140 -21.27 10.95 2.04
CA ARG A 140 -21.61 11.87 0.94
C ARG A 140 -22.19 11.10 -0.22
N LYS A 141 -23.35 11.57 -0.71
CA LYS A 141 -24.10 10.97 -1.82
C LYS A 141 -24.81 12.03 -2.63
N VAL A 142 -24.79 11.84 -3.93
CA VAL A 142 -25.61 12.61 -4.88
C VAL A 142 -26.71 11.71 -5.38
N PHE A 143 -27.94 12.20 -5.34
CA PHE A 143 -29.12 11.56 -5.90
C PHE A 143 -29.59 12.38 -7.08
N LEU A 144 -29.75 11.71 -8.22
CA LEU A 144 -30.31 12.30 -9.43
C LEU A 144 -31.73 11.81 -9.63
N ASN A 145 -32.47 12.50 -10.49
CA ASN A 145 -33.82 12.08 -10.86
C ASN A 145 -33.81 10.67 -11.45
N PRO A 146 -34.81 9.83 -11.10
CA PRO A 146 -34.90 8.48 -11.61
C PRO A 146 -35.03 8.46 -13.13
N VAL A 147 -34.37 7.54 -13.79
CA VAL A 147 -34.54 7.29 -15.24
C VAL A 147 -35.61 6.23 -15.45
N LYS A 148 -36.38 6.37 -16.53
CA LYS A 148 -37.25 5.30 -16.98
C LYS A 148 -36.40 4.25 -17.68
N PRO A 149 -36.34 2.98 -17.23
CA PRO A 149 -35.77 1.92 -18.05
C PRO A 149 -36.57 1.82 -19.36
N GLY A 150 -35.91 1.63 -20.47
CA GLY A 150 -36.52 1.56 -21.81
C GLY A 150 -37.35 0.31 -22.07
N SER A 151 -38.26 -0.10 -21.17
CA SER A 151 -39.10 -1.28 -21.31
C SER A 151 -40.51 -1.10 -20.73
N SER A 152 -41.45 -1.60 -21.46
CA SER A 152 -42.90 -1.42 -21.38
C SER A 152 -43.64 -2.22 -20.29
N VAL A 153 -43.02 -2.61 -19.20
CA VAL A 153 -43.65 -3.36 -18.10
C VAL A 153 -43.35 -2.70 -16.77
N LYS A 154 -44.38 -2.29 -16.04
CA LYS A 154 -44.45 -1.67 -14.71
C LYS A 154 -43.12 -1.02 -14.24
N GLU A 155 -43.09 0.28 -14.43
CA GLU A 155 -41.95 1.17 -14.23
C GLU A 155 -41.50 1.21 -12.76
N GLU A 156 -40.59 0.35 -12.34
CA GLU A 156 -39.72 0.65 -11.21
C GLU A 156 -38.72 1.69 -11.69
N ARG A 157 -38.88 2.93 -11.22
CA ARG A 157 -37.93 4.00 -11.50
C ARG A 157 -36.67 3.74 -10.67
N GLU A 158 -35.58 3.39 -11.31
CA GLU A 158 -34.28 3.23 -10.63
C GLU A 158 -33.66 4.59 -10.31
N GLU A 159 -33.35 4.82 -9.04
CA GLU A 159 -32.74 6.04 -8.56
C GLU A 159 -31.26 6.06 -8.96
N ARG A 160 -30.82 7.11 -9.66
CA ARG A 160 -29.42 7.29 -10.00
C ARG A 160 -28.65 7.86 -8.80
N VAL A 161 -27.54 7.23 -8.45
CA VAL A 161 -26.75 7.61 -7.29
C VAL A 161 -25.23 7.67 -7.62
N TRP A 162 -24.57 8.68 -7.12
CA TRP A 162 -23.12 8.71 -6.99
C TRP A 162 -22.76 8.81 -5.51
N ASP A 163 -22.09 7.80 -4.97
CA ASP A 163 -21.71 7.76 -3.56
C ASP A 163 -20.20 7.54 -3.36
N VAL A 164 -19.80 7.77 -2.12
CA VAL A 164 -18.42 7.53 -1.66
C VAL A 164 -18.44 6.39 -0.66
N GLN A 165 -17.46 5.48 -0.81
CA GLN A 165 -17.25 4.37 0.12
C GLN A 165 -15.81 4.40 0.64
N SER A 166 -15.64 4.04 1.93
CA SER A 166 -14.29 3.82 2.44
C SER A 166 -13.74 2.49 1.92
N ALA A 167 -12.44 2.46 1.64
CA ALA A 167 -11.71 1.26 1.20
C ALA A 167 -11.55 0.20 2.32
N ASN A 168 -12.60 -0.10 3.10
CA ASN A 168 -12.58 -1.05 4.22
C ASN A 168 -13.43 -2.28 3.94
N ARG A 169 -13.11 -3.41 4.61
CA ARG A 169 -13.75 -4.75 4.49
C ARG A 169 -15.28 -4.77 4.46
N GLY A 170 -15.95 -3.78 4.99
CA GLY A 170 -17.41 -3.76 5.14
C GLY A 170 -18.19 -2.94 4.13
N GLY A 171 -17.56 -2.01 3.41
CA GLY A 171 -18.27 -0.97 2.65
C GLY A 171 -18.82 -1.38 1.29
N GLY A 172 -18.27 -2.40 0.64
CA GLY A 172 -18.58 -2.74 -0.77
C GLY A 172 -19.46 -3.98 -1.00
N ARG A 173 -19.65 -4.84 -0.03
CA ARG A 173 -20.17 -6.20 -0.23
C ARG A 173 -21.62 -6.35 -0.66
N SER A 174 -22.43 -5.29 -0.60
CA SER A 174 -23.88 -5.36 -0.94
C SER A 174 -24.28 -4.36 -2.01
N LEU A 175 -23.31 -3.81 -2.75
CA LEU A 175 -23.56 -2.79 -3.76
C LEU A 175 -23.62 -3.40 -5.16
N THR A 176 -24.55 -2.93 -5.98
CA THR A 176 -24.53 -3.13 -7.43
C THR A 176 -24.27 -1.78 -8.08
N ARG A 177 -23.21 -1.67 -8.89
CA ARG A 177 -22.75 -0.42 -9.49
C ARG A 177 -22.39 -0.62 -10.95
N ASP A 178 -22.59 0.44 -11.74
CA ASP A 178 -22.19 0.48 -13.15
C ASP A 178 -20.76 0.97 -13.30
N LEU A 179 -20.31 1.80 -12.36
CA LEU A 179 -18.93 2.32 -12.34
C LEU A 179 -18.42 2.34 -10.90
N VAL A 180 -17.23 1.76 -10.71
CA VAL A 180 -16.42 1.88 -9.51
C VAL A 180 -15.14 2.62 -9.84
N ILE A 181 -14.87 3.70 -9.14
CA ILE A 181 -13.66 4.53 -9.26
C ILE A 181 -12.78 4.28 -8.04
N ILE A 182 -11.53 3.88 -8.28
CA ILE A 182 -10.51 3.68 -7.25
C ILE A 182 -9.34 4.62 -7.57
N ASP A 183 -9.28 5.76 -6.88
CA ASP A 183 -8.19 6.71 -7.07
C ASP A 183 -7.03 6.42 -6.11
N GLU A 184 -5.81 6.80 -6.49
CA GLU A 184 -4.57 6.54 -5.76
C GLU A 184 -4.34 5.05 -5.44
N LEU A 185 -4.53 4.17 -6.43
CA LEU A 185 -4.42 2.71 -6.28
C LEU A 185 -3.06 2.27 -5.71
N ARG A 186 -1.99 3.05 -5.90
CA ARG A 186 -0.66 2.76 -5.33
C ARG A 186 -0.64 2.62 -3.81
N GLN A 187 -1.62 3.20 -3.12
CA GLN A 187 -1.71 3.15 -1.67
C GLN A 187 -2.31 1.82 -1.15
N HIS A 188 -2.83 0.96 -2.03
CA HIS A 188 -3.42 -0.31 -1.66
C HIS A 188 -2.34 -1.38 -1.49
N GLN A 189 -1.97 -1.65 -0.23
CA GLN A 189 -0.93 -2.61 0.15
C GLN A 189 -1.41 -4.07 0.20
N SER A 190 -2.72 -4.30 0.07
CA SER A 190 -3.34 -5.63 0.01
C SER A 190 -4.57 -5.61 -0.88
N PHE A 191 -4.98 -6.79 -1.36
CA PHE A 191 -6.18 -6.95 -2.17
C PHE A 191 -7.49 -6.81 -1.40
N GLU A 192 -7.45 -6.71 -0.08
CA GLU A 192 -8.62 -6.78 0.78
C GLU A 192 -9.71 -5.75 0.44
N ALA A 193 -9.32 -4.49 0.25
CA ALA A 193 -10.25 -3.41 -0.12
C ALA A 193 -10.67 -3.54 -1.60
N TYR A 194 -9.75 -3.91 -2.47
CA TYR A 194 -10.01 -4.13 -3.89
C TYR A 194 -11.03 -5.26 -4.10
N ASP A 195 -10.81 -6.43 -3.49
CA ASP A 195 -11.69 -7.60 -3.58
C ASP A 195 -13.06 -7.36 -2.94
N ALA A 196 -13.17 -6.44 -1.99
CA ALA A 196 -14.44 -6.11 -1.37
C ALA A 196 -15.37 -5.28 -2.27
N ILE A 197 -14.81 -4.44 -3.16
CA ILE A 197 -15.59 -3.49 -3.96
C ILE A 197 -15.76 -3.93 -5.43
N THR A 198 -14.81 -4.64 -6.00
CA THR A 198 -14.83 -5.01 -7.42
C THR A 198 -16.01 -5.90 -7.84
N PRO A 199 -16.56 -6.81 -6.98
CA PRO A 199 -17.74 -7.57 -7.34
C PRO A 199 -19.01 -6.72 -7.57
N ALA A 200 -19.01 -5.46 -7.13
CA ALA A 200 -20.15 -4.55 -7.29
C ALA A 200 -20.56 -4.34 -8.76
N THR A 201 -19.63 -4.50 -9.71
CA THR A 201 -19.90 -4.29 -11.14
C THR A 201 -20.29 -5.57 -11.89
N THR A 202 -20.11 -6.74 -11.30
CA THR A 202 -20.23 -8.06 -11.97
C THR A 202 -21.61 -8.31 -12.58
N ALA A 203 -22.68 -7.82 -11.93
CA ALA A 203 -24.05 -8.01 -12.41
C ALA A 203 -24.50 -6.98 -13.48
N ARG A 204 -23.64 -6.04 -13.83
CA ARG A 204 -23.94 -4.96 -14.78
C ARG A 204 -23.34 -5.25 -16.16
N PRO A 205 -24.14 -5.21 -17.25
CA PRO A 205 -23.62 -5.50 -18.61
C PRO A 205 -22.51 -4.56 -19.06
N ARG A 206 -22.54 -3.31 -18.59
CA ARG A 206 -21.54 -2.26 -18.84
C ARG A 206 -20.77 -1.88 -17.57
N GLY A 207 -20.66 -2.81 -16.60
CA GLY A 207 -19.94 -2.57 -15.37
C GLY A 207 -18.44 -2.33 -15.63
N GLN A 208 -17.87 -1.26 -15.04
CA GLN A 208 -16.45 -0.94 -15.14
C GLN A 208 -15.85 -0.58 -13.78
N ILE A 209 -14.60 -0.97 -13.59
CA ILE A 209 -13.73 -0.56 -12.49
C ILE A 209 -12.62 0.29 -13.09
N VAL A 210 -12.47 1.51 -12.62
CA VAL A 210 -11.46 2.44 -13.10
C VAL A 210 -10.51 2.76 -11.96
N CYS A 211 -9.26 2.36 -12.13
CA CYS A 211 -8.18 2.57 -11.18
C CYS A 211 -7.23 3.62 -11.72
N THR A 212 -6.98 4.69 -10.96
CA THR A 212 -6.01 5.71 -11.33
C THR A 212 -4.88 5.78 -10.32
N SER A 213 -3.67 6.08 -10.78
CA SER A 213 -2.49 6.28 -9.94
C SER A 213 -1.39 7.01 -10.69
N ASN A 214 -0.34 7.41 -10.00
CA ASN A 214 1.01 7.52 -10.56
C ASN A 214 1.80 6.25 -10.24
N ALA A 215 3.12 6.22 -10.49
CA ALA A 215 3.92 5.03 -10.22
C ALA A 215 3.82 4.61 -8.76
N GLY A 216 3.84 3.31 -8.56
CA GLY A 216 3.92 2.70 -7.24
C GLY A 216 5.35 2.39 -6.83
N ASP A 217 5.46 1.83 -5.64
CA ASP A 217 6.67 1.29 -5.06
C ASP A 217 6.51 -0.22 -4.77
N LYS A 218 7.44 -0.81 -4.01
CA LYS A 218 7.38 -2.23 -3.62
C LYS A 218 6.15 -2.59 -2.76
N TYR A 219 5.52 -1.61 -2.10
CA TYR A 219 4.34 -1.81 -1.25
C TYR A 219 3.02 -1.65 -2.01
N SER A 220 3.06 -1.14 -3.21
CA SER A 220 1.89 -0.97 -4.07
C SER A 220 1.45 -2.31 -4.67
N VAL A 221 1.07 -3.27 -3.81
CA VAL A 221 0.85 -4.69 -4.16
C VAL A 221 -0.21 -4.84 -5.24
N VAL A 222 -1.37 -4.19 -5.06
CA VAL A 222 -2.49 -4.30 -6.02
C VAL A 222 -2.11 -3.68 -7.36
N LEU A 223 -1.56 -2.46 -7.34
CA LEU A 223 -1.16 -1.75 -8.55
C LEU A 223 -0.07 -2.53 -9.31
N ARG A 224 0.93 -3.06 -8.63
CA ARG A 224 2.00 -3.87 -9.22
C ARG A 224 1.46 -5.10 -9.95
N GLN A 225 0.52 -5.81 -9.33
CA GLN A 225 -0.07 -7.00 -9.94
C GLN A 225 -0.93 -6.65 -11.16
N LEU A 226 -1.80 -5.63 -11.07
CA LEU A 226 -2.64 -5.21 -12.20
C LEU A 226 -1.79 -4.65 -13.34
N ARG A 227 -0.75 -3.84 -13.04
CA ARG A 227 0.21 -3.36 -14.05
C ARG A 227 0.89 -4.52 -14.77
N LYS A 228 1.38 -5.51 -14.00
CA LYS A 228 2.01 -6.70 -14.60
C LYS A 228 1.07 -7.42 -15.56
N GLN A 229 -0.16 -7.69 -15.14
CA GLN A 229 -1.18 -8.31 -15.99
C GLN A 229 -1.44 -7.48 -17.25
N GLY A 230 -1.53 -6.15 -17.12
CA GLY A 230 -1.70 -5.26 -18.27
C GLY A 230 -0.51 -5.29 -19.24
N ILE A 231 0.72 -5.28 -18.73
CA ILE A 231 1.94 -5.40 -19.54
C ILE A 231 1.99 -6.75 -20.24
N ASP A 232 1.68 -7.84 -19.53
CA ASP A 232 1.65 -9.19 -20.10
C ASP A 232 0.62 -9.28 -21.25
N ALA A 233 -0.57 -8.71 -21.06
CA ALA A 233 -1.62 -8.65 -22.08
C ALA A 233 -1.19 -7.82 -23.32
N ILE A 234 -0.51 -6.70 -23.11
CA ILE A 234 0.02 -5.87 -24.21
C ILE A 234 1.10 -6.63 -24.99
N ASN A 235 2.07 -7.23 -24.28
CA ASN A 235 3.19 -7.94 -24.90
C ASN A 235 2.76 -9.18 -25.68
N THR A 236 1.71 -9.88 -25.22
CA THR A 236 1.14 -11.05 -25.90
C THR A 236 0.07 -10.68 -26.94
N ASN A 237 -0.28 -9.38 -27.07
CA ASN A 237 -1.40 -8.90 -27.86
C ASN A 237 -2.71 -9.65 -27.54
N ASP A 238 -2.97 -9.82 -26.23
CA ASP A 238 -4.18 -10.52 -25.76
C ASP A 238 -5.43 -9.70 -26.06
N ARG A 239 -6.15 -10.10 -27.09
CA ARG A 239 -7.37 -9.42 -27.54
C ARG A 239 -8.60 -9.75 -26.71
N GLU A 240 -8.54 -10.81 -25.89
CA GLU A 240 -9.62 -11.24 -25.00
C GLU A 240 -9.50 -10.64 -23.59
N SER A 241 -8.39 -9.96 -23.29
CA SER A 241 -8.19 -9.31 -21.99
C SER A 241 -9.28 -8.29 -21.70
N SER A 242 -9.93 -8.43 -20.56
CA SER A 242 -10.89 -7.47 -20.00
C SER A 242 -10.22 -6.39 -19.15
N LEU A 243 -8.89 -6.45 -18.97
CA LEU A 243 -8.08 -5.44 -18.29
C LEU A 243 -7.31 -4.62 -19.32
N ALA A 244 -7.38 -3.30 -19.21
CA ALA A 244 -6.53 -2.37 -19.95
C ALA A 244 -5.59 -1.63 -19.02
N LEU A 245 -4.33 -1.54 -19.42
CA LEU A 245 -3.33 -0.64 -18.86
C LEU A 245 -3.10 0.53 -19.82
N PHE A 246 -3.29 1.76 -19.35
CA PHE A 246 -2.90 2.98 -20.04
C PHE A 246 -1.85 3.69 -19.20
N GLU A 247 -0.59 3.67 -19.64
CA GLU A 247 0.52 4.16 -18.84
C GLU A 247 1.33 5.23 -19.55
N TRP A 248 1.21 6.47 -19.07
CA TRP A 248 2.10 7.58 -19.40
C TRP A 248 3.25 7.57 -18.40
N SER A 249 4.40 7.13 -18.84
CA SER A 249 5.58 7.02 -17.99
C SER A 249 6.86 7.17 -18.77
N VAL A 250 7.90 7.68 -18.14
CA VAL A 250 9.27 7.55 -18.65
C VAL A 250 9.74 6.11 -18.39
N PRO A 251 10.49 5.46 -19.33
CA PRO A 251 11.04 4.13 -19.08
C PRO A 251 11.82 4.05 -17.75
N ASP A 252 11.64 2.96 -17.00
CA ASP A 252 12.18 2.84 -15.64
C ASP A 252 13.72 2.98 -15.58
N ALA A 253 14.44 2.54 -16.63
CA ALA A 253 15.90 2.63 -16.74
C ALA A 253 16.42 3.98 -17.27
N ALA A 254 15.54 4.91 -17.70
CA ALA A 254 15.95 6.18 -18.26
C ALA A 254 16.43 7.17 -17.19
N ASP A 255 17.36 8.04 -17.58
CA ASP A 255 17.87 9.10 -16.72
C ASP A 255 16.74 10.11 -16.43
N PRO A 256 16.39 10.34 -15.14
CA PRO A 256 15.36 11.30 -14.77
C PRO A 256 15.71 12.75 -15.10
N SER A 257 16.98 13.07 -15.35
CA SER A 257 17.42 14.42 -15.76
C SER A 257 17.25 14.70 -17.27
N ASP A 258 16.89 13.68 -18.06
CA ASP A 258 16.63 13.86 -19.49
C ASP A 258 15.26 14.51 -19.73
N GLU A 259 15.26 15.84 -19.82
CA GLU A 259 14.06 16.64 -20.04
C GLU A 259 13.29 16.26 -21.33
N SER A 260 13.96 15.70 -22.32
CA SER A 260 13.31 15.30 -23.59
C SER A 260 12.28 14.18 -23.40
N LEU A 261 12.40 13.41 -22.32
CA LEU A 261 11.50 12.30 -21.99
C LEU A 261 10.34 12.71 -21.06
N TRP A 262 10.38 13.89 -20.46
CA TRP A 262 9.38 14.29 -19.46
C TRP A 262 7.96 14.37 -20.02
N GLY A 263 7.83 14.66 -21.31
CA GLY A 263 6.54 14.65 -22.01
C GLY A 263 5.86 13.29 -22.06
N LEU A 264 6.61 12.19 -21.97
CA LEU A 264 6.04 10.83 -21.97
C LEU A 264 5.19 10.54 -20.72
N ALA A 265 5.53 11.14 -19.59
CA ALA A 265 4.80 10.98 -18.34
C ALA A 265 3.82 12.13 -18.05
N ASN A 266 4.01 13.27 -18.73
CA ASN A 266 3.26 14.50 -18.52
C ASN A 266 2.49 14.91 -19.76
N PRO A 267 1.38 14.23 -20.10
CA PRO A 267 0.62 14.54 -21.32
C PRO A 267 0.00 15.96 -21.32
N SER A 268 -0.04 16.60 -20.16
CA SER A 268 -0.51 17.99 -20.01
C SER A 268 0.60 19.05 -20.16
N LEU A 269 1.85 18.62 -20.42
CA LEU A 269 2.99 19.50 -20.66
C LEU A 269 2.79 20.29 -21.94
N GLY A 270 2.96 21.61 -21.88
CA GLY A 270 2.68 22.54 -22.98
C GLY A 270 1.20 22.97 -23.05
N HIS A 271 0.33 22.39 -22.21
CA HIS A 271 -1.08 22.80 -22.07
C HIS A 271 -1.34 23.48 -20.73
N THR A 272 -1.36 22.67 -19.64
CA THR A 272 -1.60 23.16 -18.26
C THR A 272 -0.36 23.06 -17.37
N ILE A 273 0.66 22.33 -17.80
CA ILE A 273 1.95 22.21 -17.13
C ILE A 273 3.01 22.90 -17.98
N GLU A 274 3.81 23.76 -17.36
CA GLU A 274 4.96 24.40 -17.99
C GLU A 274 6.25 23.62 -17.70
N LEU A 275 7.16 23.53 -18.67
CA LEU A 275 8.46 22.88 -18.50
C LEU A 275 9.27 23.49 -17.35
N ARG A 276 9.16 24.82 -17.16
CA ARG A 276 9.78 25.52 -16.04
C ARG A 276 9.35 24.99 -14.69
N THR A 277 8.08 24.62 -14.54
CA THR A 277 7.53 24.07 -13.29
C THR A 277 8.14 22.71 -12.99
N LEU A 278 8.28 21.83 -14.00
CA LEU A 278 8.92 20.53 -13.85
C LEU A 278 10.42 20.65 -13.50
N ARG A 279 11.14 21.61 -14.12
CA ARG A 279 12.54 21.94 -13.75
C ARG A 279 12.66 22.37 -12.29
N GLY A 280 11.71 23.21 -11.81
CA GLY A 280 11.64 23.61 -10.41
C GLY A 280 11.42 22.42 -9.48
N SER A 281 10.50 21.53 -9.83
CA SER A 281 10.23 20.29 -9.08
C SER A 281 11.45 19.36 -9.06
N PHE A 282 12.14 19.18 -10.20
CA PHE A 282 13.37 18.39 -10.28
C PHE A 282 14.46 18.90 -9.35
N SER A 283 14.65 20.22 -9.30
CA SER A 283 15.69 20.86 -8.47
C SER A 283 15.38 20.84 -6.97
N SER A 284 14.09 20.71 -6.57
CA SER A 284 13.65 20.81 -5.18
C SER A 284 13.22 19.47 -4.57
N SER A 285 13.10 18.40 -5.36
CA SER A 285 12.71 17.07 -4.92
C SER A 285 13.90 16.14 -4.80
N THR A 286 13.71 15.01 -4.08
CA THR A 286 14.63 13.87 -4.21
C THR A 286 14.48 13.24 -5.60
N VAL A 287 15.52 12.58 -6.08
CA VAL A 287 15.49 11.90 -7.39
C VAL A 287 14.36 10.87 -7.43
N GLU A 288 14.20 10.07 -6.38
CA GLU A 288 13.15 9.05 -6.25
C GLU A 288 11.75 9.69 -6.23
N GLY A 289 11.60 10.79 -5.48
CA GLY A 289 10.35 11.54 -5.44
C GLY A 289 9.97 12.09 -6.81
N PHE A 290 10.93 12.67 -7.54
CA PHE A 290 10.70 13.17 -8.88
C PHE A 290 10.35 12.06 -9.87
N LYS A 291 11.08 10.93 -9.83
CA LYS A 291 10.76 9.73 -10.62
C LYS A 291 9.33 9.28 -10.43
N THR A 292 8.90 9.12 -9.18
CA THR A 292 7.57 8.60 -8.86
C THR A 292 6.46 9.59 -9.19
N GLU A 293 6.62 10.87 -8.79
CA GLU A 293 5.55 11.85 -8.84
C GLU A 293 5.42 12.53 -10.21
N HIS A 294 6.55 12.77 -10.90
CA HIS A 294 6.58 13.53 -12.14
C HIS A 294 6.95 12.72 -13.39
N LEU A 295 7.60 11.57 -13.24
CA LEU A 295 7.97 10.73 -14.38
C LEU A 295 7.20 9.41 -14.45
N CYS A 296 6.38 9.14 -13.46
CA CYS A 296 5.65 7.88 -13.33
C CYS A 296 6.57 6.65 -13.48
N GLN A 297 7.86 6.82 -13.12
CA GLN A 297 8.86 5.76 -13.10
C GLN A 297 8.72 4.94 -11.82
N TRP A 298 8.79 3.62 -11.95
CA TRP A 298 8.82 2.73 -10.81
C TRP A 298 10.17 2.82 -10.13
N VAL A 299 10.13 3.21 -8.88
CA VAL A 299 11.29 3.15 -8.01
C VAL A 299 11.18 1.85 -7.24
N GLU A 300 12.11 0.93 -7.45
CA GLU A 300 12.42 -0.04 -6.42
C GLU A 300 13.06 0.76 -5.30
N ALA A 301 12.25 1.45 -4.53
CA ALA A 301 12.74 2.18 -3.39
C ALA A 301 13.39 1.14 -2.47
N VAL A 302 14.68 1.12 -2.43
CA VAL A 302 15.41 0.79 -1.24
C VAL A 302 15.01 1.88 -0.25
N GLU A 303 13.81 1.78 0.37
CA GLU A 303 13.65 2.42 1.67
C GLU A 303 14.72 1.75 2.51
N HIS A 304 15.84 2.45 2.68
CA HIS A 304 16.83 2.03 3.65
C HIS A 304 16.06 1.98 4.98
N GLY A 305 15.98 0.80 5.56
CA GLY A 305 15.53 0.66 6.93
C GLY A 305 16.40 1.56 7.81
N VAL A 306 16.15 1.58 9.08
CA VAL A 306 16.92 2.39 10.03
C VAL A 306 18.41 2.09 10.00
N PHE A 307 18.81 0.88 9.58
CA PHE A 307 20.22 0.47 9.52
C PHE A 307 20.98 1.16 8.35
N PRO A 308 22.28 1.42 8.51
CA PRO A 308 23.12 1.91 7.42
C PRO A 308 23.05 0.97 6.21
N GLU A 309 23.19 1.55 5.01
CA GLU A 309 23.11 0.82 3.74
C GLU A 309 24.02 -0.42 3.71
N GLY A 310 23.44 -1.57 3.40
CA GLY A 310 24.16 -2.84 3.32
C GLY A 310 24.63 -3.40 4.67
N ALA A 311 24.34 -2.75 5.82
CA ALA A 311 24.79 -3.24 7.12
C ALA A 311 24.12 -4.56 7.51
N TRP A 312 22.82 -4.69 7.25
CA TRP A 312 22.07 -5.92 7.50
C TRP A 312 22.50 -7.05 6.58
N GLU A 313 22.68 -6.79 5.30
CA GLU A 313 23.13 -7.75 4.30
C GLU A 313 24.56 -8.28 4.60
N ARG A 314 25.45 -7.42 5.10
CA ARG A 314 26.80 -7.84 5.53
C ARG A 314 26.79 -8.72 6.78
N SER A 315 25.74 -8.69 7.56
CA SER A 315 25.53 -9.51 8.76
C SER A 315 25.02 -10.93 8.44
N LEU A 316 24.70 -11.20 7.17
CA LEU A 316 24.22 -12.52 6.73
C LEU A 316 25.32 -13.56 6.83
N ASP A 317 25.04 -14.64 7.57
CA ASP A 317 25.90 -15.81 7.73
C ASP A 317 25.02 -17.05 7.96
N ASP A 318 24.74 -17.79 6.89
CA ASP A 318 23.89 -18.99 6.97
C ASP A 318 24.51 -20.13 7.79
N GLY A 319 25.80 -20.06 8.05
CA GLY A 319 26.54 -20.96 8.92
C GLY A 319 26.60 -20.53 10.40
N CYS A 320 25.95 -19.42 10.75
CA CYS A 320 26.00 -18.88 12.11
C CYS A 320 25.39 -19.86 13.12
N GLU A 321 26.20 -20.27 14.12
CA GLU A 321 25.82 -21.19 15.19
C GLU A 321 26.32 -20.66 16.55
N PRO A 322 25.65 -21.04 17.66
CA PRO A 322 26.11 -20.66 18.99
C PRO A 322 27.44 -21.35 19.32
N ALA A 323 28.38 -20.62 19.95
CA ALA A 323 29.62 -21.22 20.47
C ALA A 323 29.31 -22.30 21.50
N PRO A 324 30.18 -23.31 21.65
CA PRO A 324 29.96 -24.35 22.66
C PRO A 324 29.82 -23.76 24.06
N GLY A 325 28.67 -24.02 24.70
CA GLY A 325 28.34 -23.47 26.01
C GLY A 325 27.97 -21.98 26.03
N ALA A 326 27.71 -21.40 24.85
CA ALA A 326 27.29 -20.00 24.73
C ALA A 326 26.01 -19.72 25.53
N ARG A 327 25.92 -18.52 26.08
CA ARG A 327 24.70 -18.01 26.65
C ARG A 327 23.66 -17.75 25.56
N VAL A 328 22.44 -18.24 25.78
CA VAL A 328 21.30 -17.95 24.92
C VAL A 328 20.34 -17.03 25.66
N ALA A 329 19.86 -15.98 24.99
CA ALA A 329 18.81 -15.12 25.49
C ALA A 329 17.60 -15.21 24.54
N VAL A 330 16.41 -15.12 25.10
CA VAL A 330 15.14 -15.25 24.35
C VAL A 330 14.35 -13.94 24.45
N GLY A 331 13.86 -13.47 23.30
CA GLY A 331 12.96 -12.33 23.22
C GLY A 331 11.70 -12.68 22.45
N CYS A 332 10.59 -12.06 22.79
CA CYS A 332 9.38 -12.18 21.98
C CYS A 332 8.70 -10.84 21.76
N ASP A 333 8.01 -10.74 20.64
CA ASP A 333 7.14 -9.60 20.33
C ASP A 333 5.93 -10.06 19.51
N MET A 334 4.90 -9.22 19.49
CA MET A 334 3.63 -9.48 18.81
C MET A 334 3.39 -8.39 17.77
N SER A 335 2.90 -8.78 16.60
CA SER A 335 2.50 -7.86 15.53
C SER A 335 1.52 -6.79 16.06
N TYR A 336 1.57 -5.60 15.44
CA TYR A 336 0.74 -4.47 15.87
C TYR A 336 -0.76 -4.78 15.85
N ASP A 337 -1.20 -5.56 14.86
CA ASP A 337 -2.58 -6.04 14.71
C ASP A 337 -2.93 -7.27 15.57
N ARG A 338 -1.97 -7.75 16.37
CA ARG A 338 -2.06 -8.94 17.23
C ARG A 338 -2.27 -10.27 16.50
N SER A 339 -2.07 -10.31 15.22
CA SER A 339 -2.31 -11.52 14.41
C SER A 339 -1.27 -12.61 14.65
N LYS A 340 -0.01 -12.22 14.91
CA LYS A 340 1.12 -13.15 15.06
C LYS A 340 2.00 -12.81 16.25
N LEU A 341 2.59 -13.83 16.84
CA LEU A 341 3.64 -13.71 17.86
C LEU A 341 4.92 -14.36 17.35
N TYR A 342 6.03 -13.69 17.59
CA TYR A 342 7.38 -14.10 17.18
C TYR A 342 8.26 -14.32 18.40
N VAL A 343 9.07 -15.36 18.35
CA VAL A 343 10.11 -15.66 19.33
C VAL A 343 11.44 -15.63 18.63
N ALA A 344 12.38 -14.87 19.15
CA ALA A 344 13.74 -14.80 18.65
C ALA A 344 14.74 -15.16 19.74
N VAL A 345 15.89 -15.64 19.33
CA VAL A 345 17.03 -15.92 20.19
C VAL A 345 18.22 -15.04 19.81
N ALA A 346 19.05 -14.72 20.80
CA ALA A 346 20.36 -14.15 20.62
C ALA A 346 21.38 -14.99 21.39
N TYR A 347 22.58 -15.19 20.79
CA TYR A 347 23.65 -16.02 21.36
C TYR A 347 25.03 -15.51 20.93
N GLU A 348 26.06 -15.85 21.68
CA GLU A 348 27.46 -15.57 21.31
C GLU A 348 27.93 -16.63 20.30
N THR A 349 28.60 -16.21 19.24
CA THR A 349 29.22 -17.07 18.22
C THR A 349 30.67 -17.34 18.56
N GLU A 350 31.30 -18.33 17.90
CA GLU A 350 32.71 -18.67 18.15
C GLU A 350 33.71 -17.54 17.88
N ASP A 351 33.39 -16.63 16.96
CA ASP A 351 34.16 -15.44 16.65
C ASP A 351 33.85 -14.24 17.53
N GLY A 352 33.03 -14.43 18.59
CA GLY A 352 32.72 -13.42 19.59
C GLY A 352 31.62 -12.42 19.17
N LYS A 353 30.95 -12.65 18.05
CA LYS A 353 29.81 -11.85 17.59
C LYS A 353 28.51 -12.33 18.19
N ILE A 354 27.43 -11.61 17.91
CA ILE A 354 26.08 -11.96 18.38
C ILE A 354 25.27 -12.53 17.23
N GLY A 355 24.94 -13.82 17.31
CA GLY A 355 23.98 -14.47 16.41
C GLY A 355 22.56 -14.13 16.81
N VAL A 356 21.67 -13.83 15.85
CA VAL A 356 20.24 -13.64 16.06
C VAL A 356 19.41 -14.48 15.11
N GLU A 357 18.32 -15.06 15.61
CA GLU A 357 17.45 -15.93 14.82
C GLU A 357 16.01 -15.89 15.32
N VAL A 358 15.04 -15.87 14.41
CA VAL A 358 13.63 -16.07 14.75
C VAL A 358 13.33 -17.57 14.76
N VAL A 359 13.13 -18.13 15.94
CA VAL A 359 12.98 -19.59 16.14
C VAL A 359 11.51 -20.06 16.12
N ALA A 360 10.55 -19.15 16.27
CA ALA A 360 9.12 -19.45 16.15
C ALA A 360 8.29 -18.25 15.71
N GLN A 361 7.26 -18.55 14.91
CA GLN A 361 6.19 -17.60 14.57
C GLN A 361 4.86 -18.34 14.45
N ARG A 362 3.81 -17.86 15.14
CA ARG A 362 2.47 -18.46 15.06
C ARG A 362 1.38 -17.43 15.33
N ALA A 363 0.16 -17.72 14.89
CA ALA A 363 -1.01 -16.92 15.21
C ALA A 363 -1.39 -17.04 16.68
N GLY A 364 -1.75 -15.90 17.31
CA GLY A 364 -2.10 -15.85 18.71
C GLY A 364 -0.94 -16.09 19.67
N SER A 365 -1.19 -16.16 20.97
CA SER A 365 -0.14 -16.27 22.00
C SER A 365 -0.24 -17.50 22.90
N ARG A 366 -1.39 -18.18 22.96
CA ARG A 366 -1.65 -19.30 23.89
C ARG A 366 -0.71 -20.48 23.76
N TRP A 367 -0.07 -20.63 22.61
CA TRP A 367 0.87 -21.73 22.34
C TRP A 367 2.24 -21.50 23.01
N LEU A 368 2.58 -20.26 23.38
CA LEU A 368 3.95 -19.86 23.76
C LEU A 368 4.46 -20.57 25.03
N PRO A 369 3.73 -20.63 26.16
CA PRO A 369 4.25 -21.29 27.36
C PRO A 369 4.58 -22.76 27.15
N GLN A 370 3.66 -23.51 26.57
CA GLN A 370 3.87 -24.94 26.29
C GLN A 370 5.01 -25.16 25.28
N TRP A 371 5.15 -24.26 24.32
CA TRP A 371 6.22 -24.34 23.33
C TRP A 371 7.59 -24.11 23.96
N LEU A 372 7.74 -23.11 24.85
CA LEU A 372 8.99 -22.84 25.56
C LEU A 372 9.39 -23.95 26.52
N LEU A 373 8.45 -24.52 27.24
CA LEU A 373 8.67 -25.57 28.25
C LEU A 373 8.76 -26.99 27.67
N SER A 374 8.65 -27.15 26.35
CA SER A 374 8.78 -28.48 25.72
C SER A 374 10.19 -29.05 25.93
N PRO A 375 10.32 -30.36 26.24
CA PRO A 375 11.60 -31.03 26.41
C PRO A 375 12.56 -30.90 25.25
N GLU A 376 12.05 -30.69 24.03
CA GLU A 376 12.83 -30.46 22.82
C GLU A 376 13.60 -29.12 22.85
N ARG A 377 13.31 -28.26 23.81
CA ARG A 377 13.91 -26.91 23.97
C ARG A 377 14.79 -26.81 25.20
N GLY A 378 15.61 -27.83 25.44
CA GLY A 378 16.59 -27.83 26.51
C GLY A 378 17.59 -26.64 26.49
N TRP A 379 17.62 -25.90 25.38
CA TRP A 379 18.39 -24.67 25.22
C TRP A 379 17.71 -23.43 25.83
N PHE A 380 16.41 -23.48 26.18
CA PHE A 380 15.67 -22.35 26.76
C PHE A 380 16.15 -22.11 28.20
N PRO A 381 16.64 -20.89 28.53
CA PRO A 381 17.26 -20.61 29.83
C PRO A 381 16.24 -20.34 30.97
N GLY A 382 14.94 -20.53 30.74
CA GLY A 382 13.88 -20.27 31.72
C GLY A 382 13.45 -18.81 31.81
N GLN A 383 14.09 -17.89 31.07
CA GLN A 383 13.74 -16.47 31.07
C GLN A 383 13.54 -15.93 29.66
N ILE A 384 12.66 -14.93 29.53
CA ILE A 384 12.31 -14.30 28.25
C ILE A 384 12.13 -12.78 28.39
N ALA A 385 12.67 -12.01 27.45
CA ALA A 385 12.46 -10.56 27.39
C ALA A 385 11.26 -10.22 26.50
N LEU A 386 10.43 -9.32 26.97
CA LEU A 386 9.36 -8.71 26.19
C LEU A 386 9.04 -7.30 26.69
N GLN A 387 8.39 -6.51 25.83
CA GLN A 387 7.97 -5.18 26.26
C GLN A 387 6.84 -5.29 27.29
N GLY A 388 7.13 -4.91 28.55
CA GLY A 388 6.23 -5.11 29.69
C GLY A 388 4.97 -4.25 29.67
N ARG A 389 4.96 -3.09 28.98
CA ARG A 389 3.82 -2.17 28.89
C ARG A 389 3.78 -1.44 27.55
N GLY A 390 2.57 -1.13 27.09
CA GLY A 390 2.38 -0.26 25.89
C GLY A 390 2.68 -0.93 24.55
N ALA A 391 2.75 -2.26 24.49
CA ALA A 391 2.90 -3.05 23.29
C ALA A 391 1.88 -4.21 23.24
N PRO A 392 1.54 -4.71 22.05
CA PRO A 392 0.63 -5.85 21.92
C PRO A 392 1.08 -7.09 22.72
N VAL A 393 2.39 -7.33 22.79
CA VAL A 393 2.99 -8.48 23.50
C VAL A 393 2.83 -8.42 25.02
N SER A 394 2.59 -7.26 25.61
CA SER A 394 2.48 -7.10 27.07
C SER A 394 1.42 -8.01 27.71
N VAL A 395 0.42 -8.42 26.93
CA VAL A 395 -0.68 -9.28 27.42
C VAL A 395 -0.27 -10.72 27.72
N VAL A 396 0.90 -11.17 27.25
CA VAL A 396 1.36 -12.57 27.47
C VAL A 396 2.23 -12.71 28.72
N ALA A 397 2.58 -11.60 29.38
CA ALA A 397 3.50 -11.61 30.51
C ALA A 397 2.95 -12.43 31.68
N ASP A 398 1.69 -12.21 32.04
CA ASP A 398 1.04 -12.89 33.16
C ASP A 398 0.92 -14.41 32.90
N ASP A 399 0.47 -14.82 31.70
CA ASP A 399 0.37 -16.23 31.30
C ASP A 399 1.72 -16.96 31.38
N LEU A 400 2.82 -16.28 31.00
CA LEU A 400 4.17 -16.84 31.08
C LEU A 400 4.62 -17.03 32.54
N GLN A 401 4.39 -16.02 33.40
CA GLN A 401 4.75 -16.06 34.80
C GLN A 401 3.95 -17.14 35.58
N GLU A 402 2.67 -17.28 35.27
CA GLU A 402 1.85 -18.37 35.84
C GLU A 402 2.38 -19.78 35.49
N CYS A 403 3.03 -19.90 34.31
CA CYS A 403 3.69 -21.15 33.92
C CYS A 403 5.13 -21.30 34.44
N GLY A 404 5.60 -20.40 35.30
CA GLY A 404 6.92 -20.46 35.94
C GLY A 404 8.08 -19.97 35.03
N ILE A 405 7.77 -19.22 33.99
CA ILE A 405 8.76 -18.60 33.12
C ILE A 405 9.11 -17.21 33.66
N ASP A 406 10.42 -16.91 33.82
CA ASP A 406 10.87 -15.61 34.27
C ASP A 406 10.74 -14.57 33.15
N VAL A 407 9.82 -13.63 33.30
CA VAL A 407 9.59 -12.55 32.33
C VAL A 407 10.42 -11.33 32.72
N VAL A 408 11.40 -10.99 31.88
CA VAL A 408 12.24 -9.80 32.06
C VAL A 408 11.59 -8.63 31.29
N PRO A 409 10.98 -7.66 31.98
CA PRO A 409 10.25 -6.58 31.32
C PRO A 409 11.22 -5.59 30.67
N TRP A 410 11.14 -5.47 29.36
CA TRP A 410 11.87 -4.48 28.58
C TRP A 410 10.97 -3.24 28.36
N GLN A 411 11.26 -2.16 29.08
CA GLN A 411 10.37 -0.99 29.12
C GLN A 411 11.09 0.32 29.44
N SER A 412 10.38 1.45 29.26
CA SER A 412 10.87 2.80 29.56
C SER A 412 12.18 3.13 28.84
N SER A 413 13.18 3.64 29.56
CA SER A 413 14.50 3.98 28.99
C SER A 413 15.26 2.76 28.45
N GLU A 414 14.95 1.56 28.89
CA GLU A 414 15.61 0.36 28.40
C GLU A 414 15.19 0.01 26.94
N LEU A 415 14.02 0.48 26.49
CA LEU A 415 13.61 0.31 25.08
C LEU A 415 14.53 1.07 24.13
N SER A 416 14.86 2.33 24.46
CA SER A 416 15.74 3.14 23.62
C SER A 416 17.20 2.71 23.75
N LYS A 417 17.64 2.30 24.93
CA LYS A 417 18.99 1.73 25.09
C LYS A 417 19.17 0.43 24.32
N GLY A 418 18.19 -0.47 24.38
CA GLY A 418 18.22 -1.71 23.63
C GLY A 418 18.18 -1.48 22.13
N PHE A 419 17.40 -0.50 21.66
CA PHE A 419 17.41 -0.09 20.26
C PHE A 419 18.81 0.41 19.83
N SER A 420 19.38 1.38 20.58
CA SER A 420 20.69 1.95 20.25
C SER A 420 21.79 0.88 20.23
N LEU A 421 21.79 0.00 21.23
CA LEU A 421 22.75 -1.12 21.28
C LEU A 421 22.63 -2.00 20.03
N PHE A 422 21.42 -2.41 19.66
CA PHE A 422 21.20 -3.28 18.53
C PHE A 422 21.59 -2.59 17.21
N TYR A 423 21.22 -1.32 17.06
CA TYR A 423 21.62 -0.50 15.92
C TYR A 423 23.14 -0.42 15.77
N ASP A 424 23.85 -0.10 16.86
CA ASP A 424 25.32 0.05 16.87
C ASP A 424 26.01 -1.27 16.52
N LEU A 425 25.53 -2.39 17.08
CA LEU A 425 26.05 -3.73 16.79
C LEU A 425 25.86 -4.12 15.31
N VAL A 426 24.69 -3.85 14.73
CA VAL A 426 24.45 -4.10 13.30
C VAL A 426 25.33 -3.18 12.45
N ALA A 427 25.42 -1.90 12.77
CA ALA A 427 26.24 -0.93 12.04
C ALA A 427 27.73 -1.29 12.06
N ALA A 428 28.22 -1.80 13.20
CA ALA A 428 29.59 -2.26 13.39
C ALA A 428 29.90 -3.64 12.77
N GLY A 429 28.88 -4.40 12.31
CA GLY A 429 29.03 -5.77 11.79
C GLY A 429 29.28 -6.81 12.89
N GLU A 430 28.88 -6.51 14.12
CA GLU A 430 29.00 -7.39 15.29
C GLU A 430 27.76 -8.31 15.49
N VAL A 431 26.75 -8.17 14.63
CA VAL A 431 25.58 -9.08 14.56
C VAL A 431 25.76 -10.03 13.39
N LYS A 432 25.35 -11.28 13.56
CA LYS A 432 25.18 -12.28 12.52
C LYS A 432 23.76 -12.81 12.51
N HIS A 433 23.23 -13.13 11.34
CA HIS A 433 21.93 -13.76 11.20
C HIS A 433 21.91 -14.72 10.00
N ARG A 434 21.05 -15.73 10.07
CA ARG A 434 20.74 -16.57 8.90
C ARG A 434 19.71 -15.88 8.03
N SER A 435 19.62 -16.28 6.75
CA SER A 435 18.59 -15.80 5.85
C SER A 435 17.21 -16.25 6.34
N GLN A 436 16.41 -15.30 6.79
CA GLN A 436 15.06 -15.51 7.29
C GLN A 436 14.11 -14.44 6.71
N PRO A 437 13.23 -14.80 5.75
CA PRO A 437 12.42 -13.82 5.03
C PRO A 437 11.64 -12.84 5.93
N VAL A 438 11.15 -13.29 7.09
CA VAL A 438 10.41 -12.44 8.03
C VAL A 438 11.28 -11.44 8.77
N LEU A 439 12.50 -11.83 9.12
CA LEU A 439 13.47 -10.99 9.81
C LEU A 439 14.12 -10.01 8.83
N ASP A 440 14.51 -10.50 7.65
CA ASP A 440 15.13 -9.70 6.59
C ASP A 440 14.17 -8.62 6.05
N ALA A 441 12.90 -8.98 5.82
CA ALA A 441 11.87 -8.02 5.43
C ALA A 441 11.65 -6.96 6.50
N ALA A 442 11.62 -7.33 7.79
CA ALA A 442 11.50 -6.38 8.87
C ALA A 442 12.69 -5.43 8.93
N ALA A 443 13.92 -5.95 8.87
CA ALA A 443 15.15 -5.15 8.95
C ALA A 443 15.30 -4.17 7.77
N SER A 444 14.91 -4.59 6.56
CA SER A 444 15.08 -3.78 5.34
C SER A 444 14.25 -2.50 5.33
N VAL A 445 13.16 -2.40 6.11
CA VAL A 445 12.22 -1.27 6.06
C VAL A 445 11.75 -0.78 7.42
N ALA A 446 12.35 -1.29 8.50
CA ALA A 446 12.03 -0.87 9.85
C ALA A 446 12.15 0.65 10.01
N ARG A 447 11.14 1.25 10.63
CA ARG A 447 11.11 2.66 10.97
C ARG A 447 11.25 2.86 12.45
N VAL A 448 11.72 4.04 12.82
CA VAL A 448 11.85 4.46 14.21
C VAL A 448 11.03 5.72 14.47
N LYS A 449 10.68 5.92 15.72
CA LYS A 449 10.06 7.15 16.18
C LYS A 449 10.86 7.71 17.36
N PRO A 450 10.93 9.05 17.50
CA PRO A 450 11.62 9.68 18.61
C PRO A 450 10.85 9.49 19.93
N VAL A 451 11.60 9.34 21.01
CA VAL A 451 11.12 9.37 22.40
C VAL A 451 12.12 10.21 23.19
N GLY A 452 11.80 11.51 23.40
CA GLY A 452 12.80 12.49 23.82
C GLY A 452 13.90 12.63 22.78
N ASP A 453 15.16 12.56 23.19
CA ASP A 453 16.34 12.60 22.31
C ASP A 453 16.78 11.20 21.83
N ALA A 454 16.00 10.15 22.11
CA ALA A 454 16.29 8.78 21.75
C ALA A 454 15.27 8.21 20.75
N TRP A 455 15.53 7.01 20.26
CA TRP A 455 14.72 6.34 19.24
C TRP A 455 14.18 5.00 19.75
N VAL A 456 12.99 4.62 19.27
CA VAL A 456 12.41 3.28 19.44
C VAL A 456 11.75 2.81 18.15
N TRP A 457 11.52 1.51 18.02
CA TRP A 457 10.84 0.94 16.84
C TRP A 457 9.43 1.50 16.66
N ASP A 458 9.09 1.92 15.45
CA ASP A 458 7.75 2.39 15.10
C ASP A 458 6.94 1.25 14.46
N ARG A 459 6.27 0.45 15.28
CA ARG A 459 5.44 -0.66 14.84
C ARG A 459 4.26 -0.23 13.96
N LYS A 460 3.73 0.97 14.21
CA LYS A 460 2.52 1.46 13.53
C LYS A 460 2.79 1.94 12.12
N ASN A 461 3.91 2.63 11.91
CA ASN A 461 4.23 3.27 10.64
C ASN A 461 5.29 2.49 9.84
N THR A 462 5.80 1.35 10.33
CA THR A 462 6.62 0.43 9.55
C THR A 462 5.72 -0.31 8.55
N PRO A 463 6.09 -0.35 7.26
CA PRO A 463 5.22 -0.89 6.21
C PRO A 463 5.04 -2.41 6.24
N VAL A 464 5.89 -3.11 6.97
CA VAL A 464 5.79 -4.57 7.22
C VAL A 464 5.70 -4.84 8.72
N ASP A 465 5.40 -6.08 9.10
CA ASP A 465 5.42 -6.47 10.51
C ASP A 465 6.86 -6.43 11.05
N VAL A 466 7.14 -5.50 11.96
CA VAL A 466 8.46 -5.31 12.57
C VAL A 466 8.67 -6.18 13.83
N ALA A 467 7.65 -6.90 14.29
CA ALA A 467 7.71 -7.70 15.50
C ALA A 467 8.84 -8.74 15.52
N PRO A 468 9.20 -9.44 14.41
CA PRO A 468 10.35 -10.34 14.42
C PRO A 468 11.67 -9.62 14.74
N LEU A 469 11.87 -8.40 14.24
CA LEU A 469 13.06 -7.60 14.51
C LEU A 469 13.06 -7.07 15.95
N VAL A 470 11.91 -6.69 16.47
CA VAL A 470 11.76 -6.27 17.87
C VAL A 470 12.01 -7.42 18.83
N ALA A 471 11.55 -8.64 18.51
CA ALA A 471 11.85 -9.84 19.30
C ALA A 471 13.36 -10.15 19.30
N ALA A 472 14.05 -10.04 18.16
CA ALA A 472 15.49 -10.18 18.06
C ALA A 472 16.23 -9.12 18.90
N ASN A 473 15.80 -7.86 18.80
CA ASN A 473 16.36 -6.78 19.63
C ASN A 473 16.15 -7.02 21.15
N ALA A 474 14.98 -7.50 21.56
CA ALA A 474 14.73 -7.84 22.97
C ALA A 474 15.66 -8.97 23.46
N ALA A 475 15.93 -9.98 22.60
CA ALA A 475 16.87 -11.06 22.89
C ALA A 475 18.31 -10.51 23.02
N VAL A 476 18.77 -9.66 22.10
CA VAL A 476 20.09 -9.03 22.18
C VAL A 476 20.24 -8.16 23.41
N TRP A 477 19.23 -7.36 23.74
CA TRP A 477 19.21 -6.57 24.96
C TRP A 477 19.31 -7.45 26.21
N LEU A 478 18.59 -8.57 26.27
CA LEU A 478 18.65 -9.50 27.41
C LEU A 478 20.04 -10.18 27.50
N LEU A 479 20.63 -10.53 26.37
CA LEU A 479 21.96 -11.13 26.29
C LEU A 479 23.04 -10.19 26.83
N SER A 480 22.92 -8.89 26.54
CA SER A 480 23.90 -7.86 26.98
C SER A 480 23.86 -7.55 28.48
N ARG A 481 22.81 -7.99 29.19
CA ARG A 481 22.74 -7.76 30.65
C ARG A 481 23.73 -8.65 31.38
N PRO A 482 24.36 -8.15 32.46
CA PRO A 482 25.22 -8.97 33.31
C PRO A 482 24.45 -10.19 33.81
N LYS A 483 25.13 -11.32 33.92
CA LYS A 483 24.55 -12.50 34.57
C LYS A 483 24.13 -12.10 35.98
N PRO A 484 22.93 -12.50 36.45
CA PRO A 484 22.63 -12.33 37.88
C PRO A 484 23.71 -13.06 38.68
N GLU A 485 24.43 -12.34 39.51
CA GLU A 485 25.32 -12.98 40.47
C GLU A 485 24.47 -13.89 41.35
N VAL A 486 24.75 -15.19 41.27
CA VAL A 486 24.16 -16.13 42.24
C VAL A 486 24.86 -15.79 43.56
N PHE A 487 24.23 -14.99 44.38
CA PHE A 487 24.64 -14.83 45.77
C PHE A 487 24.47 -16.18 46.47
N ILE A 488 25.51 -16.98 46.45
CA ILE A 488 25.58 -18.11 47.38
C ILE A 488 25.72 -17.45 48.74
N SER A 489 24.71 -17.55 49.54
CA SER A 489 24.74 -17.04 50.93
C SER A 489 25.91 -17.71 51.65
N ALA A 490 26.80 -16.92 52.26
CA ALA A 490 27.89 -17.43 53.09
C ALA A 490 27.44 -18.40 54.20
N TYR A 491 26.11 -18.51 54.43
CA TYR A 491 25.50 -19.46 55.34
C TYR A 491 25.17 -20.83 54.72
N GLU A 492 25.19 -20.98 53.41
CA GLU A 492 25.03 -22.29 52.75
C GLU A 492 26.32 -23.11 52.69
N ASP A 493 27.49 -22.43 52.76
CA ASP A 493 28.79 -23.07 52.70
C ASP A 493 29.35 -23.47 54.08
N SER A 494 28.76 -22.97 55.14
CA SER A 494 29.06 -23.36 56.50
C SER A 494 27.91 -24.21 57.04
N GLY A 495 28.09 -25.54 56.92
CA GLY A 495 27.17 -26.52 57.57
C GLY A 495 27.07 -26.29 59.06
N VAL A 496 26.28 -25.30 59.50
CA VAL A 496 25.93 -25.14 60.91
C VAL A 496 24.75 -26.05 61.17
N VAL A 497 25.06 -27.25 61.66
CA VAL A 497 24.11 -28.09 62.36
C VAL A 497 23.76 -27.37 63.66
N MET A 498 22.56 -26.86 63.77
CA MET A 498 22.03 -26.48 65.10
C MET A 498 21.69 -27.75 65.87
N CYS A 499 22.39 -27.93 67.00
CA CYS A 499 22.03 -28.87 68.06
C CYS A 499 20.71 -28.48 68.77
#